data_6672ccbdd4407adc78e6f66736b490a8
#
_entry.id   6672ccbdd4407adc78e6f66736b490a8
#
_cell.length_a   1.000
_cell.length_b   1.000
_cell.length_c   1.000
_cell.angle_alpha   90.00
_cell.angle_beta   90.00
_cell.angle_gamma   90.00
#
_symmetry.space_group_name_H-M   'P 1'
#
loop_
_entity.id
_entity.type
_entity.pdbx_description
1 polymer ?
#
loop_
_entity_poly.entity_id
_entity_poly.type
_entity_poly.pdbx_seq_one_letter_code
_entity_poly.pdbx_strand_id
1 'polypeptide(L)'
;MKILLLGIGNVLYADEGVGVHFVNYLTENYRFSHPEHQIDLVDGGTLAHSLIPTLTQYDHLIVIDTVNAAGVGAGEVYFFDFDKAPAEIDWQGSAHEVEMLQTLIMMELVGDRPKTFVLGVTPTVLEPMHMGLTPKIHAAIPVIESAILNHLRELGVTCERINNIEINSLIPTAYKRGMEA
;
A
#
# COMPACT_ATOMS: atom_id res chain seq x y z
N MET A 1 -8.41 -10.44 16.56
CA MET A 1 -8.92 -9.84 15.31
C MET A 1 -8.05 -10.22 14.13
N LYS A 2 -8.59 -10.11 12.94
CA LYS A 2 -7.87 -10.38 11.69
C LYS A 2 -7.49 -9.07 11.03
N ILE A 3 -6.19 -8.90 10.78
CA ILE A 3 -5.58 -7.69 10.23
C ILE A 3 -5.02 -8.00 8.84
N LEU A 4 -5.35 -7.18 7.87
CA LEU A 4 -4.82 -7.30 6.50
C LEU A 4 -4.02 -6.04 6.12
N LEU A 5 -2.80 -6.25 5.62
CA LEU A 5 -2.06 -5.25 4.86
C LEU A 5 -2.23 -5.56 3.38
N LEU A 6 -2.85 -4.63 2.67
CA LEU A 6 -3.18 -4.78 1.25
C LEU A 6 -2.37 -3.78 0.42
N GLY A 7 -1.48 -4.28 -0.41
CA GLY A 7 -0.78 -3.47 -1.41
C GLY A 7 -1.57 -3.40 -2.70
N ILE A 8 -1.91 -2.20 -3.12
CA ILE A 8 -2.62 -1.93 -4.38
C ILE A 8 -1.72 -1.07 -5.25
N GLY A 9 -1.70 -1.34 -6.53
CA GLY A 9 -0.97 -0.53 -7.49
C GLY A 9 -0.69 -1.24 -8.80
N ASN A 10 -0.29 -0.45 -9.78
CA ASN A 10 0.11 -0.95 -11.09
C ASN A 10 1.63 -0.92 -11.24
N VAL A 11 2.27 -2.07 -11.17
CA VAL A 11 3.74 -2.19 -11.25
C VAL A 11 4.31 -1.80 -12.63
N LEU A 12 3.48 -1.70 -13.66
CA LEU A 12 3.89 -1.26 -14.98
C LEU A 12 4.05 0.27 -15.11
N TYR A 13 3.65 1.02 -14.09
CA TYR A 13 3.65 2.48 -14.06
C TYR A 13 4.53 3.03 -12.93
N ALA A 14 5.73 2.48 -12.78
CA ALA A 14 6.75 2.93 -11.83
C ALA A 14 6.19 3.16 -10.41
N ASP A 15 6.11 4.41 -9.94
CA ASP A 15 5.68 4.73 -8.57
C ASP A 15 4.26 4.27 -8.24
N GLU A 16 3.38 4.10 -9.22
CA GLU A 16 2.05 3.55 -8.99
C GLU A 16 2.07 2.08 -8.53
N GLY A 17 3.21 1.42 -8.63
CA GLY A 17 3.43 0.08 -8.09
C GLY A 17 3.91 0.04 -6.63
N VAL A 18 4.09 1.18 -5.97
CA VAL A 18 4.71 1.24 -4.64
C VAL A 18 3.99 0.37 -3.60
N GLY A 19 2.66 0.34 -3.61
CA GLY A 19 1.89 -0.46 -2.65
C GLY A 19 2.19 -1.94 -2.77
N VAL A 20 2.23 -2.45 -4.00
CA VAL A 20 2.57 -3.84 -4.29
C VAL A 20 4.01 -4.15 -3.89
N HIS A 21 4.95 -3.32 -4.31
CA HIS A 21 6.37 -3.53 -3.98
C HIS A 21 6.62 -3.47 -2.48
N PHE A 22 5.95 -2.56 -1.79
CA PHE A 22 6.14 -2.41 -0.34
C PHE A 22 5.57 -3.60 0.46
N VAL A 23 4.41 -4.12 0.09
CA VAL A 23 3.85 -5.32 0.74
C VAL A 23 4.77 -6.52 0.51
N ASN A 24 5.31 -6.70 -0.69
CA ASN A 24 6.28 -7.74 -0.98
C ASN A 24 7.59 -7.55 -0.18
N TYR A 25 8.04 -6.30 -0.03
CA TYR A 25 9.19 -5.96 0.82
C TYR A 25 8.96 -6.35 2.28
N LEU A 26 7.80 -6.04 2.84
CA LEU A 26 7.48 -6.44 4.22
C LEU A 26 7.40 -7.96 4.37
N THR A 27 6.82 -8.64 3.40
CA THR A 27 6.70 -10.11 3.42
C THR A 27 8.07 -10.79 3.49
N GLU A 28 9.05 -10.28 2.76
CA GLU A 28 10.39 -10.86 2.72
C GLU A 28 11.28 -10.46 3.90
N ASN A 29 11.03 -9.32 4.53
CA ASN A 29 11.94 -8.75 5.54
C ASN A 29 11.42 -8.87 6.97
N TYR A 30 10.14 -9.14 7.19
CA TYR A 30 9.54 -9.13 8.51
C TYR A 30 8.75 -10.40 8.81
N ARG A 31 8.71 -10.73 10.09
CA ARG A 31 7.75 -11.68 10.67
C ARG A 31 6.86 -10.89 11.61
N PHE A 32 5.55 -10.98 11.39
CA PHE A 32 4.55 -10.35 12.23
C PHE A 32 3.86 -11.41 13.08
N SER A 33 3.68 -11.14 14.36
CA SER A 33 3.04 -12.09 15.27
C SER A 33 2.27 -11.42 16.38
N HIS A 34 1.20 -12.08 16.83
CA HIS A 34 0.41 -11.70 17.99
C HIS A 34 -0.27 -12.95 18.55
N PRO A 35 -0.39 -13.09 19.89
CA PRO A 35 -0.99 -14.29 20.48
C PRO A 35 -2.46 -14.53 20.07
N GLU A 36 -3.20 -13.47 19.78
CA GLU A 36 -4.64 -13.52 19.49
C GLU A 36 -5.03 -12.96 18.12
N HIS A 37 -4.15 -12.17 17.47
CA HIS A 37 -4.45 -11.56 16.19
C HIS A 37 -3.77 -12.30 15.04
N GLN A 38 -4.48 -12.42 13.92
CA GLN A 38 -3.92 -12.89 12.66
C GLN A 38 -3.53 -11.69 11.80
N ILE A 39 -2.32 -11.71 11.26
CA ILE A 39 -1.80 -10.64 10.39
C ILE A 39 -1.47 -11.27 9.03
N ASP A 40 -2.11 -10.79 7.98
CA ASP A 40 -1.89 -11.24 6.61
C ASP A 40 -1.44 -10.07 5.73
N LEU A 41 -0.57 -10.37 4.76
CA LEU A 41 -0.10 -9.43 3.77
C LEU A 41 -0.50 -9.95 2.38
N VAL A 42 -1.14 -9.10 1.58
CA VAL A 42 -1.63 -9.49 0.26
C VAL A 42 -1.21 -8.45 -0.79
N ASP A 43 -0.59 -8.95 -1.86
CA ASP A 43 -0.41 -8.23 -3.10
C ASP A 43 -1.75 -8.26 -3.84
N GLY A 44 -2.46 -7.14 -3.85
CA GLY A 44 -3.78 -7.01 -4.46
C GLY A 44 -3.75 -6.57 -5.92
N GLY A 45 -2.58 -6.20 -6.44
CA GLY A 45 -2.47 -5.71 -7.82
C GLY A 45 -3.38 -4.53 -8.10
N THR A 46 -4.10 -4.56 -9.21
CA THR A 46 -5.00 -3.48 -9.66
C THR A 46 -6.49 -3.81 -9.54
N LEU A 47 -6.84 -5.00 -9.06
CA LEU A 47 -8.22 -5.52 -9.13
C LEU A 47 -8.91 -5.51 -7.76
N ALA A 48 -9.05 -4.32 -7.17
CA ALA A 48 -9.61 -4.16 -5.83
C ALA A 48 -11.02 -4.77 -5.67
N HIS A 49 -11.90 -4.62 -6.66
CA HIS A 49 -13.26 -5.18 -6.59
C HIS A 49 -13.29 -6.70 -6.45
N SER A 50 -12.36 -7.40 -7.08
CA SER A 50 -12.30 -8.86 -7.01
C SER A 50 -11.90 -9.36 -5.62
N LEU A 51 -11.35 -8.49 -4.77
CA LEU A 51 -10.89 -8.82 -3.42
C LEU A 51 -11.99 -8.65 -2.36
N ILE A 52 -13.16 -8.09 -2.69
CA ILE A 52 -14.23 -7.85 -1.70
C ILE A 52 -14.53 -9.07 -0.84
N PRO A 53 -14.73 -10.29 -1.40
CA PRO A 53 -14.99 -11.47 -0.56
C PRO A 53 -13.87 -11.78 0.43
N THR A 54 -12.63 -11.47 0.09
CA THR A 54 -11.47 -11.62 0.98
C THR A 54 -11.47 -10.52 2.04
N LEU A 55 -11.64 -9.26 1.63
CA LEU A 55 -11.56 -8.09 2.51
C LEU A 55 -12.61 -8.11 3.62
N THR A 56 -13.82 -8.60 3.33
CA THR A 56 -14.92 -8.68 4.31
C THR A 56 -14.64 -9.66 5.46
N GLN A 57 -13.64 -10.52 5.34
CA GLN A 57 -13.25 -11.46 6.38
C GLN A 57 -12.35 -10.87 7.45
N TYR A 58 -11.87 -9.64 7.24
CA TYR A 58 -10.95 -8.98 8.16
C TYR A 58 -11.67 -7.96 9.05
N ASP A 59 -11.08 -7.69 10.20
CA ASP A 59 -11.57 -6.69 11.17
C ASP A 59 -10.86 -5.34 10.98
N HIS A 60 -9.63 -5.39 10.51
CA HIS A 60 -8.77 -4.22 10.33
C HIS A 60 -8.04 -4.31 9.00
N LEU A 61 -8.13 -3.25 8.20
CA LEU A 61 -7.53 -3.17 6.87
C LEU A 61 -6.58 -1.98 6.81
N ILE A 62 -5.37 -2.22 6.30
CA ILE A 62 -4.41 -1.18 5.96
C ILE A 62 -4.14 -1.27 4.46
N VAL A 63 -4.60 -0.26 3.73
CA VAL A 63 -4.36 -0.16 2.29
C VAL A 63 -3.09 0.66 2.04
N ILE A 64 -2.19 0.13 1.23
CA ILE A 64 -0.96 0.81 0.84
C ILE A 64 -1.03 1.06 -0.67
N ASP A 65 -1.06 2.33 -1.07
CA ASP A 65 -1.28 2.75 -2.45
C ASP A 65 -0.66 4.11 -2.71
N THR A 66 -0.68 4.57 -3.95
CA THR A 66 -0.44 5.97 -4.27
C THR A 66 -1.71 6.78 -4.05
N VAL A 67 -1.53 8.04 -3.70
CA VAL A 67 -2.63 9.02 -3.58
C VAL A 67 -2.21 10.32 -4.21
N ASN A 68 -3.18 11.09 -4.71
CA ASN A 68 -2.96 12.46 -5.11
C ASN A 68 -3.40 13.42 -4.00
N ALA A 69 -2.65 14.49 -3.86
CA ALA A 69 -2.97 15.57 -2.91
C ALA A 69 -2.74 16.92 -3.57
N ALA A 70 -3.69 17.83 -3.43
CA ALA A 70 -3.63 19.15 -4.04
C ALA A 70 -2.45 19.96 -3.49
N GLY A 71 -1.61 20.50 -4.36
CA GLY A 71 -0.49 21.36 -4.01
C GLY A 71 0.70 20.64 -3.36
N VAL A 72 0.74 19.31 -3.42
CA VAL A 72 1.75 18.49 -2.77
C VAL A 72 2.67 17.85 -3.81
N GLY A 73 3.97 17.89 -3.56
CA GLY A 73 4.97 17.27 -4.42
C GLY A 73 5.04 15.75 -4.25
N ALA A 74 5.83 15.10 -5.14
CA ALA A 74 6.04 13.67 -5.09
C ALA A 74 6.81 13.23 -3.83
N GLY A 75 6.50 12.05 -3.31
CA GLY A 75 7.21 11.45 -2.17
C GLY A 75 6.64 11.83 -0.80
N GLU A 76 5.57 12.59 -0.75
CA GLU A 76 4.87 12.87 0.50
C GLU A 76 4.05 11.67 0.94
N VAL A 77 4.13 11.34 2.22
CA VAL A 77 3.46 10.17 2.81
C VAL A 77 2.30 10.62 3.67
N TYR A 78 1.12 10.05 3.40
CA TYR A 78 -0.08 10.23 4.18
C TYR A 78 -0.44 8.91 4.86
N PHE A 79 -0.79 8.97 6.13
CA PHE A 79 -1.35 7.82 6.85
C PHE A 79 -2.56 8.29 7.64
N PHE A 80 -3.74 7.79 7.29
CA PHE A 80 -4.99 8.29 7.87
C PHE A 80 -6.05 7.21 7.98
N ASP A 81 -6.95 7.41 8.93
CA ASP A 81 -8.21 6.69 9.02
C ASP A 81 -9.09 7.06 7.82
N PHE A 82 -9.60 6.08 7.09
CA PHE A 82 -10.44 6.31 5.91
C PHE A 82 -11.67 7.18 6.22
N ASP A 83 -12.25 7.06 7.41
CA ASP A 83 -13.40 7.87 7.85
C ASP A 83 -13.03 9.34 8.13
N LYS A 84 -11.73 9.64 8.21
CA LYS A 84 -11.18 10.97 8.52
C LYS A 84 -10.18 11.42 7.46
N ALA A 85 -10.40 11.07 6.21
CA ALA A 85 -9.48 11.40 5.14
C ALA A 85 -9.23 12.93 5.06
N PRO A 86 -7.94 13.36 4.89
CA PRO A 86 -7.63 14.77 4.72
C PRO A 86 -8.32 15.37 3.50
N ALA A 87 -8.73 16.64 3.59
CA ALA A 87 -9.46 17.30 2.51
C ALA A 87 -8.64 17.47 1.23
N GLU A 88 -7.31 17.52 1.34
CA GLU A 88 -6.41 17.64 0.19
C GLU A 88 -6.27 16.36 -0.65
N ILE A 89 -6.71 15.21 -0.15
CA ILE A 89 -6.63 13.96 -0.89
C ILE A 89 -7.63 13.99 -2.06
N ASP A 90 -7.09 13.79 -3.26
CA ASP A 90 -7.86 13.68 -4.50
C ASP A 90 -7.91 12.21 -4.94
N TRP A 91 -9.11 11.65 -4.96
CA TRP A 91 -9.36 10.25 -5.31
C TRP A 91 -9.49 10.00 -6.81
N GLN A 92 -9.23 11.01 -7.65
CA GLN A 92 -9.39 10.91 -9.10
C GLN A 92 -8.07 10.73 -9.86
N GLY A 93 -6.99 10.32 -9.17
CA GLY A 93 -5.65 10.23 -9.74
C GLY A 93 -5.49 9.15 -10.78
N SER A 94 -5.59 7.89 -10.39
CA SER A 94 -5.44 6.76 -11.28
C SER A 94 -6.68 5.86 -11.24
N ALA A 95 -6.79 4.96 -12.24
CA ALA A 95 -7.92 4.03 -12.29
C ALA A 95 -7.98 3.12 -11.05
N HIS A 96 -6.83 2.64 -10.55
CA HIS A 96 -6.81 1.78 -9.37
C HIS A 96 -7.15 2.52 -8.08
N GLU A 97 -6.81 3.81 -7.96
CA GLU A 97 -7.20 4.64 -6.81
C GLU A 97 -8.72 4.82 -6.78
N VAL A 98 -9.32 5.13 -7.92
CA VAL A 98 -10.79 5.25 -8.06
C VAL A 98 -11.46 3.92 -7.74
N GLU A 99 -10.94 2.82 -8.25
CA GLU A 99 -11.49 1.49 -7.99
C GLU A 99 -11.41 1.12 -6.51
N MET A 100 -10.28 1.41 -5.85
CA MET A 100 -10.12 1.14 -4.42
C MET A 100 -11.11 1.95 -3.58
N LEU A 101 -11.29 3.23 -3.90
CA LEU A 101 -12.29 4.08 -3.23
C LEU A 101 -13.70 3.51 -3.40
N GLN A 102 -14.08 3.14 -4.62
CA GLN A 102 -15.38 2.56 -4.90
C GLN A 102 -15.59 1.24 -4.16
N THR A 103 -14.56 0.42 -4.09
CA THR A 103 -14.58 -0.85 -3.35
C THR A 103 -14.87 -0.62 -1.86
N LEU A 104 -14.18 0.33 -1.23
CA LEU A 104 -14.38 0.65 0.18
C LEU A 104 -15.80 1.22 0.43
N ILE A 105 -16.30 2.07 -0.46
CA ILE A 105 -17.66 2.63 -0.37
C ILE A 105 -18.70 1.51 -0.50
N MET A 106 -18.54 0.61 -1.45
CA MET A 106 -19.47 -0.51 -1.64
C MET A 106 -19.54 -1.40 -0.39
N MET A 107 -18.39 -1.72 0.20
CA MET A 107 -18.34 -2.51 1.44
C MET A 107 -19.02 -1.80 2.60
N GLU A 108 -18.86 -0.49 2.71
CA GLU A 108 -19.52 0.32 3.73
C GLU A 108 -21.04 0.34 3.57
N LEU A 109 -21.54 0.45 2.33
CA LEU A 109 -22.97 0.45 2.05
C LEU A 109 -23.65 -0.86 2.44
N VAL A 110 -22.96 -1.98 2.35
CA VAL A 110 -23.50 -3.29 2.78
C VAL A 110 -23.17 -3.62 4.24
N GLY A 111 -22.41 -2.76 4.94
CA GLY A 111 -22.11 -2.91 6.34
C GLY A 111 -20.92 -3.83 6.67
N ASP A 112 -20.15 -4.22 5.68
CA ASP A 112 -19.07 -5.21 5.82
C ASP A 112 -17.65 -4.63 5.75
N ARG A 113 -17.52 -3.30 5.70
CA ARG A 113 -16.19 -2.68 5.63
C ARG A 113 -15.46 -2.79 6.98
N PRO A 114 -14.24 -3.39 6.99
CA PRO A 114 -13.39 -3.37 8.18
C PRO A 114 -13.01 -1.93 8.57
N LYS A 115 -12.53 -1.75 9.81
CA LYS A 115 -11.83 -0.52 10.18
C LYS A 115 -10.65 -0.34 9.21
N THR A 116 -10.61 0.78 8.48
CA THR A 116 -9.70 0.96 7.35
C THR A 116 -8.79 2.16 7.56
N PHE A 117 -7.48 1.93 7.40
CA PHE A 117 -6.46 2.96 7.29
C PHE A 117 -5.86 2.94 5.88
N VAL A 118 -5.49 4.11 5.41
CA VAL A 118 -4.82 4.26 4.11
C VAL A 118 -3.44 4.86 4.36
N LEU A 119 -2.41 4.16 3.88
CA LEU A 119 -1.10 4.75 3.69
C LEU A 119 -0.98 5.09 2.21
N GLY A 120 -0.93 6.37 1.92
CA GLY A 120 -0.80 6.89 0.57
C GLY A 120 0.50 7.65 0.38
N VAL A 121 1.14 7.45 -0.77
CA VAL A 121 2.31 8.22 -1.15
C VAL A 121 2.04 8.92 -2.49
N THR A 122 2.40 10.19 -2.57
CA THR A 122 2.20 10.98 -3.79
C THR A 122 3.25 10.58 -4.83
N PRO A 123 2.83 10.07 -6.02
CA PRO A 123 3.77 9.63 -7.04
C PRO A 123 4.32 10.80 -7.86
N THR A 124 5.44 10.54 -8.56
CA THR A 124 5.85 11.43 -9.65
C THR A 124 4.92 11.27 -10.84
N VAL A 125 4.86 12.27 -11.71
CA VAL A 125 4.18 12.14 -13.01
C VAL A 125 5.03 11.21 -13.87
N LEU A 126 4.45 10.09 -14.34
CA LEU A 126 5.21 9.01 -14.93
C LEU A 126 4.81 8.71 -16.36
N GLU A 127 5.84 8.37 -17.14
CA GLU A 127 5.64 7.71 -18.42
C GLU A 127 5.27 6.23 -18.20
N PRO A 128 4.34 5.68 -18.99
CA PRO A 128 3.97 4.28 -18.88
C PRO A 128 5.13 3.34 -19.24
N MET A 129 5.05 2.11 -18.77
CA MET A 129 6.00 1.01 -19.05
C MET A 129 7.37 1.15 -18.38
N HIS A 130 7.47 1.91 -17.30
CA HIS A 130 8.62 1.87 -16.40
C HIS A 130 8.29 1.05 -15.15
N MET A 131 9.13 0.09 -14.82
CA MET A 131 8.99 -0.71 -13.60
C MET A 131 10.05 -0.31 -12.60
N GLY A 132 9.64 -0.23 -11.33
CA GLY A 132 10.50 0.21 -10.24
C GLY A 132 10.16 1.61 -9.76
N LEU A 133 10.75 2.00 -8.65
CA LEU A 133 10.43 3.24 -7.95
C LEU A 133 11.39 4.35 -8.36
N THR A 134 10.86 5.58 -8.51
CA THR A 134 11.71 6.76 -8.70
C THR A 134 12.50 7.05 -7.42
N PRO A 135 13.61 7.83 -7.51
CA PRO A 135 14.41 8.16 -6.33
C PRO A 135 13.63 8.82 -5.20
N LYS A 136 12.65 9.67 -5.52
CA LYS A 136 11.82 10.33 -4.49
C LYS A 136 10.97 9.34 -3.71
N ILE A 137 10.39 8.35 -4.37
CA ILE A 137 9.58 7.33 -3.73
C ILE A 137 10.48 6.34 -2.99
N HIS A 138 11.62 5.98 -3.57
CA HIS A 138 12.61 5.14 -2.88
C HIS A 138 13.07 5.79 -1.56
N ALA A 139 13.29 7.10 -1.57
CA ALA A 139 13.63 7.86 -0.36
C ALA A 139 12.49 7.92 0.67
N ALA A 140 11.25 7.77 0.25
CA ALA A 140 10.08 7.74 1.14
C ALA A 140 9.88 6.38 1.83
N ILE A 141 10.49 5.30 1.35
CA ILE A 141 10.30 3.94 1.90
C ILE A 141 10.54 3.86 3.41
N PRO A 142 11.62 4.45 3.99
CA PRO A 142 11.79 4.41 5.45
C PRO A 142 10.65 5.08 6.23
N VAL A 143 10.04 6.14 5.68
CA VAL A 143 8.89 6.82 6.30
C VAL A 143 7.65 5.94 6.24
N ILE A 144 7.40 5.31 5.10
CA ILE A 144 6.30 4.35 4.91
C ILE A 144 6.45 3.18 5.88
N GLU A 145 7.64 2.60 5.96
CA GLU A 145 7.95 1.49 6.85
C GLU A 145 7.71 1.85 8.31
N SER A 146 8.21 3.01 8.77
CA SER A 146 7.99 3.47 10.14
C SER A 146 6.52 3.67 10.46
N ALA A 147 5.75 4.25 9.55
CA ALA A 147 4.31 4.47 9.75
C ALA A 147 3.55 3.16 9.93
N ILE A 148 3.81 2.19 9.07
CA ILE A 148 3.16 0.87 9.12
C ILE A 148 3.58 0.09 10.37
N LEU A 149 4.86 0.03 10.67
CA LEU A 149 5.35 -0.71 11.85
C LEU A 149 4.85 -0.10 13.15
N ASN A 150 4.84 1.22 13.26
CA ASN A 150 4.31 1.91 14.45
C ASN A 150 2.82 1.62 14.64
N HIS A 151 2.04 1.65 13.56
CA HIS A 151 0.61 1.35 13.63
C HIS A 151 0.37 -0.11 14.08
N LEU A 152 1.10 -1.06 13.52
CA LEU A 152 0.99 -2.46 13.92
C LEU A 152 1.40 -2.67 15.39
N ARG A 153 2.45 -1.99 15.85
CA ARG A 153 2.86 -2.03 17.27
C ARG A 153 1.81 -1.45 18.20
N GLU A 154 1.11 -0.39 17.78
CA GLU A 154 -0.02 0.15 18.54
C GLU A 154 -1.17 -0.87 18.67
N LEU A 155 -1.32 -1.76 17.70
CA LEU A 155 -2.25 -2.88 17.75
C LEU A 155 -1.71 -4.09 18.55
N GLY A 156 -0.54 -3.96 19.14
CA GLY A 156 0.10 -5.03 19.91
C GLY A 156 0.85 -6.07 19.09
N VAL A 157 1.01 -5.83 17.79
CA VAL A 157 1.71 -6.78 16.90
C VAL A 157 3.23 -6.68 17.09
N THR A 158 3.88 -7.82 17.24
CA THR A 158 5.34 -7.91 17.23
C THR A 158 5.83 -7.92 15.79
N CYS A 159 6.72 -6.96 15.47
CA CYS A 159 7.32 -6.81 14.16
C CYS A 159 8.81 -7.17 14.27
N GLU A 160 9.17 -8.37 13.82
CA GLU A 160 10.56 -8.86 13.87
C GLU A 160 11.19 -8.78 12.48
N ARG A 161 12.30 -8.05 12.37
CA ARG A 161 13.06 -8.03 11.14
C ARG A 161 13.86 -9.33 11.01
N ILE A 162 13.60 -10.07 9.93
CA ILE A 162 14.21 -11.38 9.67
C ILE A 162 15.22 -11.34 8.52
N ASN A 163 15.23 -10.27 7.71
CA ASN A 163 16.06 -10.18 6.52
C ASN A 163 16.35 -8.71 6.17
N ASN A 164 17.28 -8.47 5.23
CA ASN A 164 17.66 -7.14 4.74
C ASN A 164 17.62 -7.08 3.21
N ILE A 165 16.57 -7.60 2.60
CA ILE A 165 16.39 -7.55 1.15
C ILE A 165 15.89 -6.16 0.75
N GLU A 166 16.63 -5.50 -0.15
CA GLU A 166 16.20 -4.20 -0.67
C GLU A 166 14.98 -4.33 -1.57
N ILE A 167 14.09 -3.33 -1.52
CA ILE A 167 12.84 -3.34 -2.27
C ILE A 167 13.08 -3.48 -3.77
N ASN A 168 14.11 -2.85 -4.32
CA ASN A 168 14.46 -2.97 -5.74
C ASN A 168 14.89 -4.38 -6.14
N SER A 169 15.41 -5.18 -5.22
CA SER A 169 15.80 -6.56 -5.50
C SER A 169 14.61 -7.48 -5.73
N LEU A 170 13.44 -7.09 -5.26
CA LEU A 170 12.19 -7.86 -5.40
C LEU A 170 11.50 -7.62 -6.73
N ILE A 171 11.96 -6.64 -7.51
CA ILE A 171 11.44 -6.37 -8.84
C ILE A 171 12.17 -7.31 -9.83
N PRO A 172 11.45 -8.15 -10.58
CA PRO A 172 12.07 -9.09 -11.50
C PRO A 172 13.02 -8.42 -12.50
N THR A 173 14.18 -9.02 -12.73
CA THR A 173 15.22 -8.45 -13.60
C THR A 173 14.72 -8.16 -15.02
N ALA A 174 13.82 -9.00 -15.53
CA ALA A 174 13.22 -8.79 -16.85
C ALA A 174 12.49 -7.44 -16.98
N TYR A 175 11.98 -6.93 -15.89
CA TYR A 175 11.25 -5.66 -15.84
C TYR A 175 12.17 -4.46 -15.60
N LYS A 176 13.42 -4.67 -15.19
CA LYS A 176 14.39 -3.61 -14.95
C LYS A 176 15.13 -3.15 -16.19
N ARG A 177 15.02 -3.88 -17.29
CA ARG A 177 15.80 -3.62 -18.52
C ARG A 177 15.58 -2.22 -19.10
N GLY A 178 14.43 -1.61 -18.91
CA GLY A 178 14.15 -0.24 -19.36
C GLY A 178 14.70 0.85 -18.44
N MET A 179 15.19 0.49 -17.25
CA MET A 179 15.64 1.42 -16.23
C MET A 179 17.16 1.57 -16.17
N GLU A 180 17.90 0.63 -16.76
CA GLU A 180 19.36 0.60 -16.80
C GLU A 180 19.94 1.28 -18.06
N ALA A 181 19.08 1.77 -18.93
CA ALA A 181 19.48 2.42 -20.16
C ALA A 181 19.67 3.94 -19.98
#